data_50db7af65dd3c497eca6351aac0670d0
#
_entry.id   50db7af65dd3c497eca6351aac0670d0
#
_cell.length_a   1.000
_cell.length_b   1.000
_cell.length_c   1.000
_cell.angle_alpha   90.00
_cell.angle_beta   90.00
_cell.angle_gamma   90.00
#
_symmetry.space_group_name_H-M   'P 1'
#
loop_
_entity.id
_entity.type
_entity.pdbx_description
1 polymer ?
#
loop_
_entity_poly.entity_id
_entity_poly.type
_entity_poly.pdbx_seq_one_letter_code
_entity_poly.pdbx_strand_id
1 'polypeptide(L)'
;MGRLALLLACWTTLAAARPDPARTAVLVNTDQPAGLAIARAFMTHRGIPAANLIALPLGRTETLEWQDYATRVLGPLRTRLLAAGLLEGKQEESADPRGRSGFIPTGDARLRWLVLVHGVPLKVAPSGIKGLNPANPVKGDHASLDSELALLALPNLEPEGARPNPWFGRADAGGDGVIRTARLDGASPEAVLAALRGAWAAEAQGLRGRAYVDLGGPYQEGDDWFRACLAPLRELGFPPDVEETKDQFPPTARGDAPAFYLGWYSQKPTGKFGQKPTRLAPGAIALHLHSFSAASLHNPATNWAPWLVEQGAGLTFGNVYEPYLSLTVRPELLLKGLREGMSAGEAAWFATPSVSWQGIILGDPFYQPFAVTLEAQVRAASAKEALGDYALLRHFNLLPQPLGTEALRRLQAAADRSGRLALRLACAQAEQAAGVTRPWKDPLDLSAEEGGLIAEAVRFVEARFGVKTAQKLRAELEKRPEGATPARPGTEKAPAK
;
A
#
# COMPACT_ATOMS: atom_id res chain seq x y z
N MET A 1 -19.87 27.17 36.32
CA MET A 1 -19.55 25.75 36.33
C MET A 1 -20.25 25.08 35.17
N GLY A 2 -19.65 25.05 34.00
CA GLY A 2 -20.17 24.41 32.78
C GLY A 2 -19.31 23.21 32.48
N ARG A 3 -19.86 22.03 32.70
CA ARG A 3 -19.21 20.76 32.29
C ARG A 3 -19.27 20.62 30.79
N LEU A 4 -18.16 20.80 30.10
CA LEU A 4 -17.98 20.40 28.71
C LEU A 4 -17.99 18.88 28.66
N ALA A 5 -19.09 18.28 28.23
CA ALA A 5 -19.15 16.84 27.93
C ALA A 5 -18.36 16.61 26.65
N LEU A 6 -17.17 16.02 26.79
CA LEU A 6 -16.50 15.39 25.66
C LEU A 6 -17.40 14.23 25.20
N LEU A 7 -18.03 14.37 24.04
CA LEU A 7 -18.60 13.27 23.30
C LEU A 7 -17.44 12.39 22.81
N LEU A 8 -17.02 11.45 23.64
CA LEU A 8 -16.27 10.28 23.17
C LEU A 8 -17.24 9.50 22.27
N ALA A 9 -17.10 9.66 20.96
CA ALA A 9 -17.66 8.72 20.03
C ALA A 9 -16.99 7.37 20.31
N CYS A 10 -17.62 6.52 21.09
CA CYS A 10 -17.28 5.12 21.25
C CYS A 10 -17.55 4.47 19.89
N TRP A 11 -16.52 4.39 19.04
CA TRP A 11 -16.55 3.57 17.86
C TRP A 11 -16.57 2.12 18.35
N THR A 12 -17.73 1.51 18.43
CA THR A 12 -17.84 0.07 18.46
C THR A 12 -17.33 -0.43 17.12
N THR A 13 -16.02 -0.63 17.02
CA THR A 13 -15.44 -1.38 15.93
C THR A 13 -16.06 -2.77 16.01
N LEU A 14 -16.93 -3.11 15.06
CA LEU A 14 -17.04 -4.51 14.69
C LEU A 14 -15.61 -4.93 14.40
N ALA A 15 -15.05 -5.74 15.27
CA ALA A 15 -13.73 -6.29 15.06
C ALA A 15 -13.83 -7.15 13.79
N ALA A 16 -13.44 -6.58 12.65
CA ALA A 16 -13.26 -7.37 11.45
C ALA A 16 -12.36 -8.54 11.86
N ALA A 17 -12.79 -9.76 11.57
CA ALA A 17 -12.05 -10.95 11.98
C ALA A 17 -10.69 -10.86 11.30
N ARG A 18 -9.64 -10.66 12.10
CA ARG A 18 -8.26 -10.55 11.61
C ARG A 18 -7.92 -11.78 10.78
N PRO A 19 -7.08 -11.64 9.73
CA PRO A 19 -6.61 -12.80 8.98
C PRO A 19 -6.06 -13.88 9.94
N ASP A 20 -6.54 -15.11 9.77
CA ASP A 20 -6.16 -16.23 10.63
C ASP A 20 -4.92 -16.94 10.04
N PRO A 21 -3.79 -16.97 10.75
CA PRO A 21 -2.59 -17.69 10.31
C PRO A 21 -2.83 -19.16 9.98
N ALA A 22 -3.69 -19.85 10.76
CA ALA A 22 -4.00 -21.26 10.56
C ALA A 22 -4.81 -21.50 9.27
N ARG A 23 -5.43 -20.46 8.72
CA ARG A 23 -6.25 -20.49 7.51
C ARG A 23 -5.57 -19.78 6.33
N THR A 24 -4.24 -19.61 6.40
CA THR A 24 -3.42 -18.96 5.38
C THR A 24 -2.42 -19.95 4.83
N ALA A 25 -2.33 -20.07 3.50
CA ALA A 25 -1.28 -20.80 2.80
C ALA A 25 -0.32 -19.83 2.11
N VAL A 26 0.94 -20.25 1.99
CA VAL A 26 1.98 -19.48 1.30
C VAL A 26 2.53 -20.33 0.14
N LEU A 27 2.36 -19.83 -1.09
CA LEU A 27 2.83 -20.50 -2.31
C LEU A 27 4.22 -19.99 -2.68
N VAL A 28 5.17 -20.91 -2.82
CA VAL A 28 6.53 -20.67 -3.29
C VAL A 28 6.83 -21.41 -4.58
N ASN A 29 7.64 -20.81 -5.44
CA ASN A 29 8.15 -21.43 -6.65
C ASN A 29 9.53 -22.07 -6.39
N THR A 30 9.63 -23.40 -6.49
CA THR A 30 10.90 -24.11 -6.27
C THR A 30 11.94 -23.86 -7.35
N ASP A 31 11.52 -23.46 -8.55
CA ASP A 31 12.42 -23.10 -9.65
C ASP A 31 13.04 -21.69 -9.47
N GLN A 32 12.52 -20.91 -8.52
CA GLN A 32 13.00 -19.59 -8.14
C GLN A 32 13.13 -19.46 -6.60
N PRO A 33 14.19 -20.04 -6.01
CA PRO A 33 14.29 -20.24 -4.56
C PRO A 33 14.42 -18.93 -3.74
N ALA A 34 14.66 -17.79 -4.38
CA ALA A 34 14.77 -16.50 -3.71
C ALA A 34 13.50 -16.13 -2.92
N GLY A 35 12.31 -16.55 -3.38
CA GLY A 35 11.04 -16.36 -2.69
C GLY A 35 10.93 -17.10 -1.34
N LEU A 36 11.71 -18.17 -1.14
CA LEU A 36 11.66 -18.95 0.10
C LEU A 36 12.09 -18.13 1.34
N ALA A 37 13.04 -17.21 1.20
CA ALA A 37 13.48 -16.35 2.29
C ALA A 37 12.34 -15.39 2.71
N ILE A 38 11.60 -14.85 1.74
CA ILE A 38 10.43 -13.99 1.96
C ILE A 38 9.32 -14.80 2.67
N ALA A 39 9.00 -15.99 2.14
CA ALA A 39 7.99 -16.86 2.72
C ALA A 39 8.29 -17.19 4.20
N ARG A 40 9.52 -17.58 4.49
CA ARG A 40 9.96 -17.91 5.87
C ARG A 40 9.86 -16.69 6.79
N ALA A 41 10.34 -15.53 6.37
CA ALA A 41 10.27 -14.31 7.17
C ALA A 41 8.80 -13.93 7.47
N PHE A 42 7.94 -13.96 6.45
CA PHE A 42 6.51 -13.67 6.58
C PHE A 42 5.79 -14.67 7.49
N MET A 43 5.95 -15.98 7.23
CA MET A 43 5.32 -17.03 8.02
C MET A 43 5.74 -16.98 9.50
N THR A 44 7.03 -16.79 9.75
CA THR A 44 7.54 -16.63 11.12
C THR A 44 6.94 -15.42 11.81
N HIS A 45 6.92 -14.27 11.15
CA HIS A 45 6.39 -13.03 11.72
C HIS A 45 4.89 -13.13 12.02
N ARG A 46 4.13 -13.80 11.15
CA ARG A 46 2.67 -13.94 11.27
C ARG A 46 2.21 -15.20 12.01
N GLY A 47 3.11 -16.09 12.40
CA GLY A 47 2.79 -17.33 13.08
C GLY A 47 2.04 -18.34 12.18
N ILE A 48 2.27 -18.30 10.88
CA ILE A 48 1.65 -19.23 9.92
C ILE A 48 2.31 -20.61 10.08
N PRO A 49 1.51 -21.70 10.23
CA PRO A 49 2.04 -23.05 10.39
C PRO A 49 2.96 -23.46 9.23
N ALA A 50 4.07 -24.13 9.54
CA ALA A 50 5.01 -24.59 8.51
C ALA A 50 4.37 -25.54 7.48
N ALA A 51 3.36 -26.32 7.89
CA ALA A 51 2.58 -27.19 6.99
C ALA A 51 1.79 -26.43 5.92
N ASN A 52 1.56 -25.13 6.11
CA ASN A 52 0.85 -24.28 5.15
C ASN A 52 1.77 -23.69 4.07
N LEU A 53 3.07 -24.05 4.08
CA LEU A 53 3.98 -23.71 2.99
C LEU A 53 3.78 -24.68 1.83
N ILE A 54 3.30 -24.17 0.71
CA ILE A 54 3.06 -24.97 -0.51
C ILE A 54 4.18 -24.66 -1.50
N ALA A 55 4.96 -25.68 -1.84
CA ALA A 55 6.09 -25.56 -2.75
C ALA A 55 5.78 -26.31 -4.07
N LEU A 56 5.84 -25.60 -5.20
CA LEU A 56 5.57 -26.13 -6.53
C LEU A 56 6.65 -25.67 -7.53
N PRO A 57 7.01 -26.50 -8.52
CA PRO A 57 7.87 -26.10 -9.63
C PRO A 57 7.05 -25.37 -10.70
N LEU A 58 7.10 -24.03 -10.70
CA LEU A 58 6.22 -23.19 -11.51
C LEU A 58 6.91 -22.54 -12.72
N GLY A 59 8.18 -22.91 -13.00
CA GLY A 59 8.97 -22.29 -14.07
C GLY A 59 9.54 -20.94 -13.68
N ARG A 60 10.08 -20.20 -14.68
CA ARG A 60 10.80 -18.94 -14.44
C ARG A 60 10.19 -17.72 -15.15
N THR A 61 9.08 -17.91 -15.85
CA THR A 61 8.40 -16.84 -16.58
C THR A 61 7.35 -16.16 -15.72
N GLU A 62 7.16 -14.87 -15.89
CA GLU A 62 6.05 -14.13 -15.24
C GLU A 62 4.69 -14.48 -15.87
N THR A 63 4.67 -14.93 -17.12
CA THR A 63 3.44 -15.31 -17.83
C THR A 63 3.37 -16.81 -17.95
N LEU A 64 2.26 -17.40 -17.58
CA LEU A 64 1.92 -18.81 -17.80
C LEU A 64 1.04 -18.93 -19.02
N GLU A 65 1.35 -19.88 -19.88
CA GLU A 65 0.38 -20.35 -20.86
C GLU A 65 -0.79 -21.03 -20.15
N TRP A 66 -1.96 -20.99 -20.75
CA TRP A 66 -3.17 -21.58 -20.14
C TRP A 66 -2.98 -23.05 -19.75
N GLN A 67 -2.33 -23.84 -20.61
CA GLN A 67 -2.08 -25.26 -20.34
C GLN A 67 -1.19 -25.47 -19.12
N ASP A 68 -0.15 -24.63 -18.95
CA ASP A 68 0.73 -24.68 -17.77
C ASP A 68 -0.02 -24.26 -16.50
N TYR A 69 -0.87 -23.25 -16.57
CA TYR A 69 -1.75 -22.88 -15.46
C TYR A 69 -2.63 -24.07 -15.03
N ALA A 70 -3.30 -24.72 -16.00
CA ALA A 70 -4.21 -25.82 -15.72
C ALA A 70 -3.50 -27.04 -15.10
N THR A 71 -2.35 -27.44 -15.65
CA THR A 71 -1.71 -28.72 -15.32
C THR A 71 -0.58 -28.61 -14.29
N ARG A 72 0.14 -27.50 -14.25
CA ARG A 72 1.29 -27.31 -13.34
C ARG A 72 0.98 -26.47 -12.11
N VAL A 73 -0.10 -25.66 -12.15
CA VAL A 73 -0.45 -24.78 -11.04
C VAL A 73 -1.74 -25.24 -10.38
N LEU A 74 -2.90 -25.11 -11.04
CA LEU A 74 -4.20 -25.29 -10.41
C LEU A 74 -4.40 -26.69 -9.82
N GLY A 75 -4.20 -27.74 -10.62
CA GLY A 75 -4.35 -29.13 -10.18
C GLY A 75 -3.38 -29.47 -9.02
N PRO A 76 -2.06 -29.32 -9.18
CA PRO A 76 -1.10 -29.61 -8.11
C PRO A 76 -1.31 -28.77 -6.84
N LEU A 77 -1.71 -27.49 -6.96
CA LEU A 77 -2.02 -26.64 -5.81
C LEU A 77 -3.22 -27.18 -5.02
N ARG A 78 -4.30 -27.53 -5.70
CA ARG A 78 -5.48 -28.16 -5.07
C ARG A 78 -5.09 -29.45 -4.33
N THR A 79 -4.32 -30.32 -4.97
CA THR A 79 -3.82 -31.58 -4.35
C THR A 79 -3.07 -31.28 -3.05
N ARG A 80 -2.17 -30.31 -3.05
CA ARG A 80 -1.40 -29.93 -1.85
C ARG A 80 -2.27 -29.34 -0.76
N LEU A 81 -3.22 -28.48 -1.12
CA LEU A 81 -4.13 -27.84 -0.17
C LEU A 81 -5.12 -28.83 0.45
N LEU A 82 -5.59 -29.84 -0.32
CA LEU A 82 -6.38 -30.96 0.19
C LEU A 82 -5.57 -31.78 1.20
N ALA A 83 -4.34 -32.15 0.86
CA ALA A 83 -3.45 -32.88 1.75
C ALA A 83 -3.11 -32.12 3.04
N ALA A 84 -3.05 -30.77 2.99
CA ALA A 84 -2.85 -29.92 4.14
C ALA A 84 -4.13 -29.66 4.97
N GLY A 85 -5.30 -30.17 4.55
CA GLY A 85 -6.58 -29.93 5.19
C GLY A 85 -7.06 -28.50 5.11
N LEU A 86 -6.59 -27.74 4.11
CA LEU A 86 -6.99 -26.36 3.85
C LEU A 86 -8.12 -26.23 2.84
N LEU A 87 -8.33 -27.26 2.03
CA LEU A 87 -9.51 -27.41 1.17
C LEU A 87 -10.28 -28.66 1.60
N GLU A 88 -11.59 -28.63 1.35
CA GLU A 88 -12.50 -29.76 1.50
C GLU A 88 -13.16 -30.01 0.16
N GLY A 89 -12.93 -31.19 -0.43
CA GLY A 89 -13.46 -31.52 -1.74
C GLY A 89 -12.79 -32.75 -2.35
N LYS A 90 -13.24 -33.08 -3.54
CA LYS A 90 -12.69 -34.15 -4.37
C LYS A 90 -12.16 -33.56 -5.66
N GLN A 91 -10.91 -33.81 -5.96
CA GLN A 91 -10.35 -33.55 -7.27
C GLN A 91 -10.64 -34.73 -8.19
N GLU A 92 -11.15 -34.43 -9.38
CA GLU A 92 -11.43 -35.44 -10.38
C GLU A 92 -10.17 -35.78 -11.19
N GLU A 93 -10.03 -37.05 -11.60
CA GLU A 93 -8.92 -37.49 -12.43
C GLU A 93 -9.06 -36.99 -13.87
N SER A 94 -10.31 -36.87 -14.36
CA SER A 94 -10.60 -36.35 -15.70
C SER A 94 -10.38 -34.84 -15.76
N ALA A 95 -9.76 -34.41 -16.85
CA ALA A 95 -9.67 -32.99 -17.15
C ALA A 95 -10.98 -32.50 -17.82
N ASP A 96 -11.34 -31.25 -17.51
CA ASP A 96 -12.40 -30.54 -18.23
C ASP A 96 -11.96 -30.20 -19.67
N PRO A 97 -12.85 -29.71 -20.55
CA PRO A 97 -12.49 -29.34 -21.93
C PRO A 97 -11.39 -28.25 -22.03
N ARG A 98 -11.04 -27.60 -20.90
CA ARG A 98 -10.01 -26.59 -20.79
C ARG A 98 -8.67 -27.14 -20.26
N GLY A 99 -8.59 -28.46 -20.03
CA GLY A 99 -7.40 -29.14 -19.52
C GLY A 99 -7.23 -29.05 -17.99
N ARG A 100 -8.17 -28.51 -17.24
CA ARG A 100 -8.12 -28.41 -15.78
C ARG A 100 -8.72 -29.65 -15.14
N SER A 101 -8.07 -30.22 -14.12
CA SER A 101 -8.71 -31.27 -13.29
C SER A 101 -9.98 -30.71 -12.66
N GLY A 102 -11.09 -31.47 -12.72
CA GLY A 102 -12.34 -31.10 -12.08
C GLY A 102 -12.17 -30.98 -10.56
N PHE A 103 -13.00 -30.17 -9.93
CA PHE A 103 -13.02 -30.04 -8.47
C PHE A 103 -14.46 -29.94 -7.97
N ILE A 104 -14.81 -30.81 -7.03
CA ILE A 104 -16.12 -30.85 -6.38
C ILE A 104 -15.91 -30.50 -4.91
N PRO A 105 -16.27 -29.28 -4.46
CA PRO A 105 -16.20 -28.94 -3.06
C PRO A 105 -17.23 -29.76 -2.27
N THR A 106 -16.85 -30.28 -1.10
CA THR A 106 -17.72 -31.05 -0.20
C THR A 106 -18.03 -30.31 1.11
N GLY A 107 -17.43 -29.15 1.31
CA GLY A 107 -17.61 -28.27 2.46
C GLY A 107 -16.98 -26.92 2.22
N ASP A 108 -17.06 -26.07 3.25
CA ASP A 108 -16.41 -24.77 3.22
C ASP A 108 -14.89 -24.92 3.29
N ALA A 109 -14.17 -24.29 2.37
CA ALA A 109 -12.72 -24.22 2.44
C ALA A 109 -12.25 -23.62 3.76
N ARG A 110 -11.33 -24.30 4.45
CA ARG A 110 -10.66 -23.72 5.62
C ARG A 110 -9.74 -22.58 5.22
N LEU A 111 -9.13 -22.67 4.03
CA LEU A 111 -8.29 -21.62 3.46
C LEU A 111 -9.08 -20.32 3.31
N ARG A 112 -8.51 -19.23 3.82
CA ARG A 112 -9.06 -17.86 3.65
C ARG A 112 -8.11 -16.95 2.91
N TRP A 113 -6.81 -17.22 3.00
CA TRP A 113 -5.78 -16.46 2.33
C TRP A 113 -4.79 -17.38 1.62
N LEU A 114 -4.49 -17.05 0.38
CA LEU A 114 -3.37 -17.60 -0.36
C LEU A 114 -2.38 -16.48 -0.66
N VAL A 115 -1.17 -16.57 -0.11
CA VAL A 115 -0.11 -15.57 -0.30
C VAL A 115 0.90 -16.10 -1.30
N LEU A 116 1.06 -15.41 -2.41
CA LEU A 116 2.02 -15.73 -3.46
C LEU A 116 3.30 -14.95 -3.22
N VAL A 117 4.45 -15.59 -3.28
CA VAL A 117 5.72 -14.90 -3.03
C VAL A 117 6.56 -14.74 -4.29
N HIS A 118 7.56 -13.89 -4.22
CA HIS A 118 8.50 -13.59 -5.29
C HIS A 118 8.96 -14.84 -6.07
N GLY A 119 8.86 -14.76 -7.39
CA GLY A 119 9.16 -15.84 -8.30
C GLY A 119 7.98 -16.75 -8.65
N VAL A 120 6.83 -16.63 -7.99
CA VAL A 120 5.58 -17.23 -8.47
C VAL A 120 5.11 -16.47 -9.71
N PRO A 121 4.71 -17.14 -10.81
CA PRO A 121 4.24 -16.48 -12.01
C PRO A 121 3.17 -15.43 -11.72
N LEU A 122 3.12 -14.40 -12.54
CA LEU A 122 2.32 -13.20 -12.29
C LEU A 122 0.93 -13.28 -12.94
N LYS A 123 0.87 -13.84 -14.14
CA LYS A 123 -0.34 -13.75 -14.98
C LYS A 123 -0.50 -14.96 -15.87
N VAL A 124 -1.75 -15.19 -16.28
CA VAL A 124 -2.15 -16.23 -17.20
C VAL A 124 -2.42 -15.62 -18.57
N ALA A 125 -1.82 -16.19 -19.61
CA ALA A 125 -2.07 -15.80 -20.99
C ALA A 125 -3.49 -16.18 -21.42
N PRO A 126 -4.05 -15.53 -22.46
CA PRO A 126 -5.33 -15.93 -23.03
C PRO A 126 -5.38 -17.42 -23.36
N SER A 127 -6.52 -18.06 -23.09
CA SER A 127 -6.68 -19.50 -23.30
C SER A 127 -6.62 -19.96 -24.77
N GLY A 128 -6.69 -19.01 -25.69
CA GLY A 128 -6.79 -19.29 -27.13
C GLY A 128 -8.16 -19.85 -27.55
N ILE A 129 -9.15 -19.83 -26.68
CA ILE A 129 -10.48 -20.35 -26.94
C ILE A 129 -11.18 -19.48 -28.00
N LYS A 130 -11.68 -20.15 -29.04
CA LYS A 130 -12.41 -19.47 -30.10
C LYS A 130 -13.66 -18.75 -29.57
N GLY A 131 -13.80 -17.49 -29.90
CA GLY A 131 -14.94 -16.64 -29.49
C GLY A 131 -14.70 -15.79 -28.24
N LEU A 132 -13.62 -16.05 -27.51
CA LEU A 132 -13.18 -15.14 -26.44
C LEU A 132 -12.38 -13.97 -27.03
N ASN A 133 -12.48 -12.83 -26.39
CA ASN A 133 -11.73 -11.62 -26.78
C ASN A 133 -11.00 -11.06 -25.54
N PRO A 134 -9.69 -11.19 -25.47
CA PRO A 134 -8.90 -10.74 -24.30
C PRO A 134 -9.14 -9.27 -23.93
N ALA A 135 -9.43 -8.42 -24.91
CA ALA A 135 -9.72 -7.01 -24.66
C ALA A 135 -11.13 -6.71 -24.13
N ASN A 136 -11.97 -7.70 -23.97
CA ASN A 136 -13.36 -7.51 -23.56
C ASN A 136 -13.58 -7.97 -22.09
N PRO A 137 -14.08 -7.12 -21.17
CA PRO A 137 -14.28 -7.49 -19.76
C PRO A 137 -15.35 -8.56 -19.54
N VAL A 138 -16.20 -8.80 -20.54
CA VAL A 138 -17.25 -9.84 -20.49
C VAL A 138 -16.79 -11.14 -21.13
N LYS A 139 -15.89 -11.07 -22.12
CA LYS A 139 -15.41 -12.21 -22.92
C LYS A 139 -13.90 -12.41 -22.88
N GLY A 140 -13.21 -11.68 -22.03
CA GLY A 140 -11.77 -11.84 -21.81
C GLY A 140 -11.46 -13.04 -20.95
N ASP A 141 -10.29 -13.63 -21.17
CA ASP A 141 -9.85 -14.84 -20.48
C ASP A 141 -8.38 -14.77 -20.03
N HIS A 142 -7.82 -13.57 -19.99
CA HIS A 142 -6.48 -13.32 -19.49
C HIS A 142 -6.55 -12.55 -18.17
N ALA A 143 -5.88 -13.08 -17.17
CA ALA A 143 -6.01 -12.57 -15.80
C ALA A 143 -4.66 -12.57 -15.06
N SER A 144 -4.62 -11.94 -13.91
CA SER A 144 -3.56 -12.21 -12.94
C SER A 144 -3.71 -13.63 -12.39
N LEU A 145 -2.59 -14.27 -12.11
CA LEU A 145 -2.62 -15.60 -11.47
C LEU A 145 -3.30 -15.54 -10.11
N ASP A 146 -3.08 -14.45 -9.38
CA ASP A 146 -3.70 -14.18 -8.08
C ASP A 146 -5.24 -14.22 -8.17
N SER A 147 -5.77 -13.55 -9.18
CA SER A 147 -7.21 -13.43 -9.39
C SER A 147 -7.85 -14.75 -9.85
N GLU A 148 -7.15 -15.54 -10.68
CA GLU A 148 -7.58 -16.89 -11.05
C GLU A 148 -7.55 -17.85 -9.85
N LEU A 149 -6.47 -17.81 -9.06
CA LEU A 149 -6.33 -18.66 -7.88
C LEU A 149 -7.31 -18.29 -6.75
N ALA A 150 -7.89 -17.10 -6.79
CA ALA A 150 -8.99 -16.76 -5.88
C ALA A 150 -10.20 -17.70 -6.02
N LEU A 151 -10.38 -18.31 -7.19
CA LEU A 151 -11.50 -19.22 -7.49
C LEU A 151 -11.14 -20.71 -7.27
N LEU A 152 -9.96 -21.02 -6.76
CA LEU A 152 -9.43 -22.39 -6.69
C LEU A 152 -10.29 -23.37 -5.84
N ALA A 153 -11.08 -22.86 -4.89
CA ALA A 153 -11.95 -23.68 -4.05
C ALA A 153 -13.35 -23.90 -4.65
N LEU A 154 -13.61 -23.34 -5.81
CA LEU A 154 -14.88 -23.50 -6.53
C LEU A 154 -14.75 -24.61 -7.59
N PRO A 155 -15.90 -25.16 -8.07
CA PRO A 155 -15.91 -25.93 -9.32
C PRO A 155 -15.28 -25.11 -10.45
N ASN A 156 -14.71 -25.78 -11.44
CA ASN A 156 -14.14 -25.08 -12.59
C ASN A 156 -15.21 -24.22 -13.28
N LEU A 157 -14.97 -22.92 -13.29
CA LEU A 157 -15.82 -21.96 -13.98
C LEU A 157 -15.30 -21.74 -15.40
N GLU A 158 -16.17 -21.38 -16.34
CA GLU A 158 -15.71 -20.96 -17.66
C GLU A 158 -14.78 -19.74 -17.53
N PRO A 159 -13.62 -19.72 -18.21
CA PRO A 159 -12.69 -18.61 -18.15
C PRO A 159 -13.19 -17.45 -19.03
N GLU A 160 -14.31 -16.87 -18.68
CA GLU A 160 -14.98 -15.85 -19.47
C GLU A 160 -15.30 -14.62 -18.63
N GLY A 161 -14.58 -13.55 -18.88
CA GLY A 161 -14.79 -12.22 -18.32
C GLY A 161 -14.48 -12.08 -16.83
N ALA A 162 -14.48 -10.84 -16.41
CA ALA A 162 -14.37 -10.47 -15.00
C ALA A 162 -15.60 -10.97 -14.22
N ARG A 163 -15.37 -11.50 -13.03
CA ARG A 163 -16.44 -11.96 -12.12
C ARG A 163 -16.56 -11.03 -10.94
N PRO A 164 -17.76 -10.79 -10.41
CA PRO A 164 -17.92 -9.99 -9.22
C PRO A 164 -17.14 -10.58 -8.03
N ASN A 165 -16.44 -9.71 -7.31
CA ASN A 165 -15.83 -10.08 -6.04
C ASN A 165 -16.89 -10.03 -4.93
N PRO A 166 -17.21 -11.14 -4.22
CA PRO A 166 -18.22 -11.15 -3.16
C PRO A 166 -17.87 -10.24 -1.97
N TRP A 167 -16.58 -9.90 -1.81
CA TRP A 167 -16.09 -9.02 -0.75
C TRP A 167 -16.16 -7.53 -1.11
N PHE A 168 -16.48 -7.18 -2.35
CA PHE A 168 -16.50 -5.79 -2.79
C PHE A 168 -17.57 -4.98 -2.04
N GLY A 169 -17.12 -3.98 -1.27
CA GLY A 169 -17.97 -3.15 -0.43
C GLY A 169 -18.63 -3.88 0.75
N ARG A 170 -18.24 -5.13 1.06
CA ARG A 170 -18.85 -5.98 2.08
C ARG A 170 -17.78 -6.58 3.00
N ALA A 171 -17.85 -6.22 4.28
CA ALA A 171 -16.90 -6.70 5.29
C ALA A 171 -17.22 -8.12 5.80
N ASP A 172 -18.50 -8.48 5.78
CA ASP A 172 -19.09 -9.69 6.36
C ASP A 172 -19.49 -10.73 5.30
N ALA A 173 -19.03 -10.59 4.07
CA ALA A 173 -19.31 -11.54 3.02
C ALA A 173 -18.82 -12.95 3.41
N GLY A 174 -19.66 -13.95 3.23
CA GLY A 174 -19.30 -15.36 3.44
C GLY A 174 -18.19 -15.86 2.51
N GLY A 175 -17.87 -15.08 1.48
CA GLY A 175 -16.83 -15.36 0.48
C GLY A 175 -17.25 -16.35 -0.58
N ASP A 176 -18.37 -17.05 -0.41
CA ASP A 176 -18.97 -17.99 -1.38
C ASP A 176 -17.92 -18.91 -2.05
N GLY A 177 -16.94 -19.41 -1.28
CA GLY A 177 -15.84 -20.22 -1.78
C GLY A 177 -14.68 -19.43 -2.43
N VAL A 178 -14.78 -18.10 -2.54
CA VAL A 178 -13.69 -17.26 -3.06
C VAL A 178 -12.61 -17.07 -2.00
N ILE A 179 -11.37 -17.42 -2.35
CA ILE A 179 -10.19 -17.30 -1.50
C ILE A 179 -9.53 -15.94 -1.74
N ARG A 180 -9.24 -15.21 -0.67
CA ARG A 180 -8.51 -13.96 -0.78
C ARG A 180 -7.03 -14.22 -1.09
N THR A 181 -6.49 -13.46 -2.03
CA THR A 181 -5.08 -13.57 -2.44
C THR A 181 -4.34 -12.26 -2.13
N ALA A 182 -3.05 -12.38 -1.87
CA ALA A 182 -2.12 -11.27 -1.79
C ALA A 182 -0.74 -11.73 -2.26
N ARG A 183 0.11 -10.79 -2.67
CA ARG A 183 1.42 -11.10 -3.23
C ARG A 183 2.53 -10.38 -2.46
N LEU A 184 3.59 -11.12 -2.12
CA LEU A 184 4.82 -10.59 -1.53
C LEU A 184 5.90 -10.63 -2.61
N ASP A 185 5.86 -9.66 -3.53
CA ASP A 185 6.69 -9.66 -4.73
C ASP A 185 7.10 -8.24 -5.14
N GLY A 186 8.08 -8.13 -6.01
CA GLY A 186 8.63 -6.86 -6.48
C GLY A 186 9.90 -7.05 -7.28
N ALA A 187 10.63 -5.97 -7.53
CA ALA A 187 11.82 -5.97 -8.37
C ALA A 187 12.96 -6.86 -7.83
N SER A 188 13.05 -7.03 -6.52
CA SER A 188 14.03 -7.92 -5.89
C SER A 188 13.54 -8.43 -4.54
N PRO A 189 14.04 -9.57 -4.06
CA PRO A 189 13.73 -10.10 -2.73
C PRO A 189 14.06 -9.11 -1.60
N GLU A 190 15.14 -8.36 -1.73
CA GLU A 190 15.60 -7.37 -0.76
C GLU A 190 14.60 -6.21 -0.64
N ALA A 191 14.08 -5.73 -1.77
CA ALA A 191 13.05 -4.68 -1.81
C ALA A 191 11.77 -5.15 -1.11
N VAL A 192 11.31 -6.37 -1.41
CA VAL A 192 10.13 -6.98 -0.78
C VAL A 192 10.31 -7.12 0.73
N LEU A 193 11.45 -7.66 1.18
CA LEU A 193 11.75 -7.79 2.61
C LEU A 193 11.87 -6.43 3.30
N ALA A 194 12.39 -5.41 2.63
CA ALA A 194 12.46 -4.05 3.17
C ALA A 194 11.06 -3.44 3.32
N ALA A 195 10.17 -3.61 2.34
CA ALA A 195 8.78 -3.17 2.39
C ALA A 195 8.01 -3.87 3.52
N LEU A 196 8.16 -5.19 3.67
CA LEU A 196 7.56 -5.96 4.76
C LEU A 196 8.02 -5.47 6.13
N ARG A 197 9.34 -5.31 6.34
CA ARG A 197 9.87 -4.76 7.59
C ARG A 197 9.35 -3.36 7.89
N GLY A 198 9.16 -2.54 6.85
CA GLY A 198 8.52 -1.22 6.96
C GLY A 198 7.07 -1.32 7.44
N ALA A 199 6.28 -2.24 6.87
CA ALA A 199 4.91 -2.48 7.28
C ALA A 199 4.82 -2.98 8.74
N TRP A 200 5.66 -3.94 9.13
CA TRP A 200 5.72 -4.47 10.50
C TRP A 200 6.16 -3.41 11.52
N ALA A 201 7.10 -2.55 11.16
CA ALA A 201 7.51 -1.43 12.00
C ALA A 201 6.36 -0.41 12.17
N ALA A 202 5.63 -0.10 11.10
CA ALA A 202 4.48 0.79 11.17
C ALA A 202 3.31 0.17 11.95
N GLU A 203 3.10 -1.14 11.87
CA GLU A 203 2.12 -1.85 12.69
C GLU A 203 2.44 -1.77 14.18
N ALA A 204 3.72 -1.88 14.54
CA ALA A 204 4.19 -1.82 15.92
C ALA A 204 4.26 -0.39 16.51
N GLN A 205 4.51 0.62 15.67
CA GLN A 205 4.76 2.00 16.10
C GLN A 205 3.66 2.98 15.67
N GLY A 206 2.74 2.56 14.79
CA GLY A 206 1.75 3.37 14.09
C GLY A 206 2.27 3.95 12.77
N LEU A 207 1.39 4.03 11.77
CA LEU A 207 1.69 4.67 10.50
C LEU A 207 1.89 6.18 10.71
N ARG A 208 3.01 6.71 10.25
CA ARG A 208 3.44 8.11 10.42
C ARG A 208 3.86 8.70 9.10
N GLY A 209 3.58 9.97 8.89
CA GLY A 209 3.97 10.69 7.68
C GLY A 209 2.89 11.64 7.19
N ARG A 210 2.85 11.85 5.89
CA ARG A 210 1.95 12.76 5.19
C ARG A 210 1.16 12.01 4.10
N ALA A 211 0.14 12.69 3.57
CA ALA A 211 -0.62 12.21 2.42
C ALA A 211 -0.35 13.09 1.20
N TYR A 212 -0.32 12.45 0.04
CA TYR A 212 -0.17 13.09 -1.28
C TYR A 212 -1.20 12.48 -2.22
N VAL A 213 -2.00 13.32 -2.85
CA VAL A 213 -3.06 12.90 -3.77
C VAL A 213 -2.88 13.61 -5.10
N ASP A 214 -2.72 12.83 -6.16
CA ASP A 214 -2.44 13.29 -7.52
C ASP A 214 -3.69 13.06 -8.38
N LEU A 215 -4.31 14.16 -8.80
CA LEU A 215 -5.53 14.23 -9.58
C LEU A 215 -5.22 14.58 -11.04
N GLY A 216 -6.23 14.97 -11.81
CA GLY A 216 -6.08 15.46 -13.17
C GLY A 216 -5.92 14.37 -14.23
N GLY A 217 -6.34 13.15 -13.91
CA GLY A 217 -6.38 12.05 -14.87
C GLY A 217 -7.42 12.25 -15.99
N PRO A 218 -7.43 11.36 -17.00
CA PRO A 218 -8.24 11.54 -18.20
C PRO A 218 -9.73 11.27 -18.01
N TYR A 219 -10.13 10.66 -16.88
CA TYR A 219 -11.51 10.25 -16.62
C TYR A 219 -12.02 10.85 -15.30
N GLN A 220 -13.09 11.62 -15.38
CA GLN A 220 -13.71 12.27 -14.22
C GLN A 220 -14.03 11.28 -13.09
N GLU A 221 -14.50 10.08 -13.42
CA GLU A 221 -14.83 9.04 -12.45
C GLU A 221 -13.63 8.69 -11.56
N GLY A 222 -12.44 8.56 -12.14
CA GLY A 222 -11.24 8.28 -11.36
C GLY A 222 -10.83 9.44 -10.46
N ASP A 223 -10.89 10.67 -10.97
CA ASP A 223 -10.65 11.86 -10.14
C ASP A 223 -11.63 11.94 -8.98
N ASP A 224 -12.90 11.60 -9.20
CA ASP A 224 -13.93 11.59 -8.14
C ASP A 224 -13.60 10.57 -7.03
N TRP A 225 -13.05 9.40 -7.39
CA TRP A 225 -12.59 8.41 -6.41
C TRP A 225 -11.45 8.93 -5.53
N PHE A 226 -10.47 9.58 -6.14
CA PHE A 226 -9.35 10.16 -5.40
C PHE A 226 -9.79 11.39 -4.59
N ARG A 227 -10.67 12.25 -5.10
CA ARG A 227 -11.26 13.35 -4.34
C ARG A 227 -12.05 12.85 -3.13
N ALA A 228 -12.75 11.73 -3.25
CA ALA A 228 -13.43 11.11 -2.12
C ALA A 228 -12.50 10.65 -1.00
N CYS A 229 -11.19 10.49 -1.26
CA CYS A 229 -10.19 10.19 -0.23
C CYS A 229 -9.77 11.43 0.60
N LEU A 230 -9.97 12.65 0.10
CA LEU A 230 -9.41 13.86 0.73
C LEU A 230 -9.97 14.12 2.13
N ALA A 231 -11.28 14.03 2.31
CA ALA A 231 -11.91 14.24 3.62
C ALA A 231 -11.51 13.13 4.62
N PRO A 232 -11.63 11.83 4.29
CA PRO A 232 -11.15 10.75 5.15
C PRO A 232 -9.67 10.86 5.58
N LEU A 233 -8.78 11.30 4.68
CA LEU A 233 -7.38 11.52 5.03
C LEU A 233 -7.22 12.65 6.06
N ARG A 234 -7.97 13.75 5.91
CA ARG A 234 -7.98 14.84 6.91
C ARG A 234 -8.53 14.37 8.26
N GLU A 235 -9.62 13.61 8.27
CA GLU A 235 -10.20 13.03 9.48
C GLU A 235 -9.26 12.06 10.20
N LEU A 236 -8.36 11.40 9.47
CA LEU A 236 -7.29 10.58 10.01
C LEU A 236 -6.08 11.39 10.49
N GLY A 237 -6.08 12.73 10.30
CA GLY A 237 -4.98 13.62 10.64
C GLY A 237 -3.85 13.67 9.61
N PHE A 238 -4.08 13.16 8.39
CA PHE A 238 -3.17 13.24 7.25
C PHE A 238 -3.73 14.20 6.19
N PRO A 239 -3.75 15.54 6.44
CA PRO A 239 -4.22 16.47 5.42
C PRO A 239 -3.36 16.30 4.17
N PRO A 240 -3.99 15.99 3.01
CA PRO A 240 -3.22 15.71 1.80
C PRO A 240 -2.73 17.01 1.14
N ASP A 241 -1.51 16.94 0.63
CA ASP A 241 -1.09 17.80 -0.47
C ASP A 241 -1.75 17.25 -1.75
N VAL A 242 -2.30 18.13 -2.57
CA VAL A 242 -3.06 17.74 -3.77
C VAL A 242 -2.43 18.39 -5.01
N GLU A 243 -2.17 17.58 -6.03
CA GLU A 243 -1.85 18.05 -7.37
C GLU A 243 -3.11 17.88 -8.25
N GLU A 244 -3.56 18.94 -8.91
CA GLU A 244 -4.81 18.94 -9.67
C GLU A 244 -4.61 19.11 -11.18
N THR A 245 -3.36 19.22 -11.61
CA THR A 245 -3.05 19.35 -13.04
C THR A 245 -2.98 17.98 -13.74
N LYS A 246 -2.79 17.98 -15.05
CA LYS A 246 -2.60 16.72 -15.80
C LYS A 246 -1.23 16.07 -15.57
N ASP A 247 -0.28 16.83 -15.04
CA ASP A 247 1.05 16.36 -14.71
C ASP A 247 1.08 15.84 -13.27
N GLN A 248 1.91 14.84 -13.00
CA GLN A 248 2.12 14.38 -11.62
C GLN A 248 2.84 15.46 -10.81
N PHE A 249 2.84 15.32 -9.48
CA PHE A 249 3.62 16.17 -8.60
C PHE A 249 4.99 16.49 -9.21
N PRO A 250 5.34 17.78 -9.38
CA PRO A 250 6.64 18.14 -9.94
C PRO A 250 7.79 17.67 -9.05
N PRO A 251 8.99 17.41 -9.58
CA PRO A 251 10.15 16.96 -8.80
C PRO A 251 10.48 17.85 -7.60
N THR A 252 10.15 19.13 -7.71
CA THR A 252 10.36 20.15 -6.66
C THR A 252 9.24 20.19 -5.62
N ALA A 253 8.19 19.41 -5.78
CA ALA A 253 7.12 19.34 -4.79
C ALA A 253 7.64 18.81 -3.46
N ARG A 254 6.94 19.20 -2.40
CA ARG A 254 7.13 18.58 -1.09
C ARG A 254 6.93 17.07 -1.23
N GLY A 255 7.69 16.25 -0.54
CA GLY A 255 7.66 14.79 -0.66
C GLY A 255 8.20 14.13 0.58
N ASP A 256 8.17 14.83 1.73
CA ASP A 256 8.66 14.34 3.00
C ASP A 256 7.71 13.29 3.59
N ALA A 257 8.29 12.16 4.02
CA ALA A 257 7.61 11.07 4.73
C ALA A 257 6.24 10.65 4.15
N PRO A 258 6.12 10.26 2.87
CA PRO A 258 4.83 9.87 2.29
C PRO A 258 4.30 8.59 2.95
N ALA A 259 3.28 8.72 3.81
CA ALA A 259 2.52 7.61 4.40
C ALA A 259 1.38 7.17 3.48
N PHE A 260 0.83 8.12 2.72
CA PHE A 260 -0.11 7.86 1.64
C PHE A 260 0.39 8.55 0.36
N TYR A 261 0.41 7.80 -0.72
CA TYR A 261 0.48 8.32 -2.09
C TYR A 261 -0.65 7.70 -2.90
N LEU A 262 -1.57 8.52 -3.34
CA LEU A 262 -2.72 8.12 -4.14
C LEU A 262 -2.69 8.93 -5.43
N GLY A 263 -2.38 8.29 -6.55
CA GLY A 263 -2.20 9.00 -7.81
C GLY A 263 -2.61 8.18 -9.03
N TRP A 264 -2.72 8.89 -10.14
CA TRP A 264 -2.93 8.42 -11.48
C TRP A 264 -2.67 9.59 -12.46
N TYR A 265 -2.50 9.52 -13.67
CA TYR A 265 -2.63 8.51 -14.67
C TYR A 265 -1.38 8.59 -15.56
N SER A 266 -0.32 7.96 -15.17
CA SER A 266 0.93 7.95 -15.90
C SER A 266 1.37 6.52 -16.17
N GLN A 267 1.74 6.23 -17.41
CA GLN A 267 2.09 4.88 -17.86
C GLN A 267 3.31 4.30 -17.11
N LYS A 268 4.27 5.14 -16.77
CA LYS A 268 5.52 4.74 -16.07
C LYS A 268 5.80 5.68 -14.92
N PRO A 269 6.60 5.26 -13.94
CA PRO A 269 7.01 6.13 -12.85
C PRO A 269 7.60 7.45 -13.33
N THR A 270 6.96 8.55 -12.95
CA THR A 270 7.35 9.94 -13.29
C THR A 270 7.01 10.88 -12.14
N GLY A 271 7.36 12.15 -12.28
CA GLY A 271 7.11 13.15 -11.25
C GLY A 271 7.86 12.88 -9.96
N LYS A 272 7.44 13.52 -8.87
CA LYS A 272 8.07 13.43 -7.54
C LYS A 272 8.17 11.98 -7.04
N PHE A 273 7.08 11.21 -7.17
CA PHE A 273 6.98 9.86 -6.63
C PHE A 273 7.48 8.78 -7.60
N GLY A 274 7.79 9.13 -8.83
CA GLY A 274 8.35 8.25 -9.85
C GLY A 274 9.87 8.40 -10.06
N GLN A 275 10.57 9.14 -9.21
CA GLN A 275 12.01 9.40 -9.33
C GLN A 275 12.79 8.95 -8.10
N LYS A 276 14.00 8.46 -8.32
CA LYS A 276 14.96 8.23 -7.21
C LYS A 276 15.53 9.58 -6.75
N PRO A 277 15.81 9.75 -5.47
CA PRO A 277 15.68 8.77 -4.39
C PRO A 277 14.40 8.96 -3.55
N THR A 278 13.22 9.05 -4.13
CA THR A 278 11.97 9.07 -3.37
C THR A 278 11.90 7.83 -2.48
N ARG A 279 11.62 8.02 -1.20
CA ARG A 279 11.37 6.94 -0.26
C ARG A 279 10.07 7.18 0.45
N LEU A 280 9.25 6.15 0.47
CA LEU A 280 8.00 6.15 1.22
C LEU A 280 8.27 5.96 2.72
N ALA A 281 7.37 6.44 3.55
CA ALA A 281 7.41 6.17 4.97
C ALA A 281 7.24 4.66 5.23
N PRO A 282 7.84 4.09 6.30
CA PRO A 282 7.62 2.71 6.67
C PRO A 282 6.12 2.39 6.76
N GLY A 283 5.70 1.33 6.08
CA GLY A 283 4.30 0.91 6.02
C GLY A 283 3.40 1.77 5.14
N ALA A 284 3.94 2.66 4.33
CA ALA A 284 3.16 3.52 3.44
C ALA A 284 2.17 2.72 2.58
N ILE A 285 1.01 3.31 2.36
CA ILE A 285 -0.02 2.83 1.45
C ILE A 285 0.09 3.69 0.19
N ALA A 286 0.55 3.08 -0.89
CA ALA A 286 0.84 3.80 -2.12
C ALA A 286 0.15 3.13 -3.31
N LEU A 287 -0.55 3.92 -4.10
CA LEU A 287 -1.28 3.47 -5.28
C LEU A 287 -1.03 4.45 -6.42
N HIS A 288 -0.62 3.93 -7.59
CA HIS A 288 -0.72 4.70 -8.83
C HIS A 288 -1.56 3.92 -9.82
N LEU A 289 -2.77 4.43 -10.07
CA LEU A 289 -3.76 3.75 -10.89
C LEU A 289 -3.46 3.95 -12.37
N HIS A 290 -3.10 2.87 -13.05
CA HIS A 290 -2.87 2.82 -14.48
C HIS A 290 -3.00 1.39 -14.98
N SER A 291 -3.39 1.23 -16.26
CA SER A 291 -3.30 -0.04 -16.98
C SER A 291 -1.84 -0.50 -17.05
N PHE A 292 -1.61 -1.82 -17.03
CA PHE A 292 -0.26 -2.39 -17.12
C PHE A 292 0.69 -1.93 -16.00
N SER A 293 0.20 -1.32 -14.92
CA SER A 293 1.05 -0.84 -13.81
C SER A 293 1.84 -1.95 -13.11
N ALA A 294 1.48 -3.21 -13.38
CA ALA A 294 2.17 -4.43 -12.97
C ALA A 294 2.35 -5.40 -14.13
N ALA A 295 2.56 -4.93 -15.36
CA ALA A 295 2.80 -5.80 -16.50
C ALA A 295 4.00 -6.72 -16.30
N SER A 296 5.00 -6.29 -15.53
CA SER A 296 6.09 -7.06 -14.96
C SER A 296 6.40 -6.53 -13.56
N LEU A 297 6.66 -7.43 -12.61
CA LEU A 297 7.13 -7.05 -11.27
C LEU A 297 8.65 -6.92 -11.18
N HIS A 298 9.37 -7.38 -12.20
CA HIS A 298 10.84 -7.32 -12.25
C HIS A 298 11.37 -6.07 -12.96
N ASN A 299 10.48 -5.20 -13.49
CA ASN A 299 10.87 -3.97 -14.17
C ASN A 299 10.25 -2.72 -13.53
N PRO A 300 10.84 -2.20 -12.44
CA PRO A 300 10.34 -1.02 -11.75
C PRO A 300 10.51 0.28 -12.56
N ALA A 301 11.36 0.31 -13.59
CA ALA A 301 11.57 1.51 -14.40
C ALA A 301 10.36 1.84 -15.28
N THR A 302 9.52 0.85 -15.60
CA THR A 302 8.36 1.01 -16.49
C THR A 302 7.03 0.65 -15.83
N ASN A 303 7.04 0.14 -14.60
CA ASN A 303 5.84 -0.31 -13.91
C ASN A 303 5.75 0.30 -12.51
N TRP A 304 4.62 0.93 -12.20
CA TRP A 304 4.40 1.60 -10.94
C TRP A 304 4.37 0.66 -9.73
N ALA A 305 3.74 -0.51 -9.85
CA ALA A 305 3.58 -1.40 -8.71
C ALA A 305 4.93 -1.88 -8.14
N PRO A 306 5.87 -2.47 -8.92
CA PRO A 306 7.18 -2.83 -8.40
C PRO A 306 8.05 -1.61 -8.02
N TRP A 307 7.87 -0.46 -8.69
CA TRP A 307 8.51 0.78 -8.28
C TRP A 307 8.13 1.17 -6.87
N LEU A 308 6.83 1.20 -6.55
CA LEU A 308 6.35 1.56 -5.22
C LEU A 308 6.83 0.58 -4.14
N VAL A 309 6.90 -0.73 -4.45
CA VAL A 309 7.52 -1.72 -3.55
C VAL A 309 9.00 -1.41 -3.33
N GLU A 310 9.76 -1.07 -4.37
CA GLU A 310 11.17 -0.68 -4.27
C GLU A 310 11.36 0.58 -3.41
N GLN A 311 10.39 1.52 -3.45
CA GLN A 311 10.40 2.71 -2.61
C GLN A 311 9.94 2.45 -1.17
N GLY A 312 9.45 1.24 -0.84
CA GLY A 312 9.11 0.81 0.51
C GLY A 312 7.61 0.82 0.83
N ALA A 313 6.72 0.80 -0.18
CA ALA A 313 5.29 0.65 0.05
C ALA A 313 4.98 -0.63 0.84
N GLY A 314 4.26 -0.50 1.96
CA GLY A 314 3.75 -1.63 2.72
C GLY A 314 2.51 -2.26 2.09
N LEU A 315 1.77 -1.47 1.30
CA LEU A 315 0.64 -1.90 0.48
C LEU A 315 0.64 -1.13 -0.82
N THR A 316 0.53 -1.84 -1.95
CA THR A 316 0.28 -1.26 -3.27
C THR A 316 -0.54 -2.21 -4.14
N PHE A 317 -0.93 -1.75 -5.32
CA PHE A 317 -1.77 -2.46 -6.27
C PHE A 317 -1.17 -2.37 -7.66
N GLY A 318 -1.56 -3.30 -8.52
CA GLY A 318 -1.18 -3.22 -9.91
C GLY A 318 -2.15 -3.96 -10.82
N ASN A 319 -2.12 -3.62 -12.09
CA ASN A 319 -2.87 -4.27 -13.15
C ASN A 319 -1.90 -4.91 -14.13
N VAL A 320 -2.05 -6.21 -14.35
CA VAL A 320 -1.12 -6.99 -15.20
C VAL A 320 -1.38 -6.79 -16.70
N TYR A 321 -2.57 -6.29 -17.06
CA TYR A 321 -3.03 -5.98 -18.41
C TYR A 321 -3.84 -4.67 -18.42
N GLU A 322 -4.79 -4.53 -19.37
CA GLU A 322 -5.74 -3.41 -19.49
C GLU A 322 -7.07 -3.75 -18.79
N PRO A 323 -7.27 -3.35 -17.51
CA PRO A 323 -8.38 -3.87 -16.70
C PRO A 323 -9.72 -3.19 -16.91
N TYR A 324 -9.78 -2.05 -17.59
CA TYR A 324 -10.85 -1.05 -17.52
C TYR A 324 -10.95 -0.38 -16.13
N LEU A 325 -11.21 0.90 -16.11
CA LEU A 325 -11.23 1.70 -14.87
C LEU A 325 -12.21 1.14 -13.84
N SER A 326 -13.44 0.80 -14.24
CA SER A 326 -14.48 0.28 -13.34
C SER A 326 -14.16 -1.07 -12.70
N LEU A 327 -13.16 -1.79 -13.20
CA LEU A 327 -12.74 -3.11 -12.67
C LEU A 327 -11.40 -3.05 -11.91
N THR A 328 -10.89 -1.84 -11.64
CA THR A 328 -9.70 -1.65 -10.81
C THR A 328 -10.05 -1.41 -9.35
N VAL A 329 -9.04 -1.41 -8.49
CA VAL A 329 -9.20 -1.07 -7.08
C VAL A 329 -9.77 0.33 -6.87
N ARG A 330 -10.68 0.46 -5.91
CA ARG A 330 -11.35 1.71 -5.52
C ARG A 330 -10.63 2.34 -4.31
N PRO A 331 -9.83 3.40 -4.50
CA PRO A 331 -9.02 3.99 -3.43
C PRO A 331 -9.85 4.51 -2.25
N GLU A 332 -11.05 5.07 -2.50
CA GLU A 332 -11.95 5.53 -1.45
C GLU A 332 -12.52 4.39 -0.61
N LEU A 333 -12.78 3.22 -1.21
CA LEU A 333 -13.20 2.03 -0.47
C LEU A 333 -12.04 1.42 0.31
N LEU A 334 -10.82 1.40 -0.27
CA LEU A 334 -9.62 0.99 0.46
C LEU A 334 -9.46 1.80 1.75
N LEU A 335 -9.51 3.13 1.64
CA LEU A 335 -9.35 4.02 2.78
C LEU A 335 -10.50 3.86 3.79
N LYS A 336 -11.73 3.62 3.32
CA LYS A 336 -12.88 3.29 4.17
C LYS A 336 -12.63 2.02 4.98
N GLY A 337 -12.22 0.92 4.33
CA GLY A 337 -11.96 -0.34 5.01
C GLY A 337 -10.84 -0.21 6.07
N LEU A 338 -9.75 0.49 5.75
CA LEU A 338 -8.67 0.76 6.70
C LEU A 338 -9.13 1.58 7.91
N ARG A 339 -10.00 2.58 7.72
CA ARG A 339 -10.60 3.36 8.82
C ARG A 339 -11.52 2.53 9.69
N GLU A 340 -12.20 1.55 9.13
CA GLU A 340 -13.08 0.62 9.84
C GLU A 340 -12.29 -0.50 10.57
N GLY A 341 -10.95 -0.46 10.54
CA GLY A 341 -10.07 -1.36 11.28
C GLY A 341 -9.76 -2.67 10.55
N MET A 342 -10.08 -2.78 9.26
CA MET A 342 -9.68 -3.91 8.43
C MET A 342 -8.15 -3.96 8.31
N SER A 343 -7.59 -5.16 8.15
CA SER A 343 -6.21 -5.31 7.70
C SER A 343 -6.03 -4.80 6.29
N ALA A 344 -4.79 -4.54 5.89
CA ALA A 344 -4.45 -4.08 4.53
C ALA A 344 -5.03 -5.00 3.45
N GLY A 345 -4.92 -6.31 3.63
CA GLY A 345 -5.48 -7.29 2.70
C GLY A 345 -7.01 -7.28 2.67
N GLU A 346 -7.67 -7.19 3.82
CA GLU A 346 -9.13 -7.13 3.89
C GLU A 346 -9.67 -5.85 3.24
N ALA A 347 -9.07 -4.71 3.54
CA ALA A 347 -9.42 -3.43 2.92
C ALA A 347 -9.16 -3.44 1.41
N ALA A 348 -8.09 -4.11 0.96
CA ALA A 348 -7.80 -4.28 -0.46
C ALA A 348 -8.88 -5.11 -1.17
N TRP A 349 -9.30 -6.23 -0.58
CA TRP A 349 -10.38 -7.04 -1.12
C TRP A 349 -11.74 -6.35 -1.06
N PHE A 350 -12.02 -5.59 -0.01
CA PHE A 350 -13.19 -4.73 0.10
C PHE A 350 -13.23 -3.65 -1.00
N ALA A 351 -12.08 -3.23 -1.49
CA ALA A 351 -11.95 -2.20 -2.52
C ALA A 351 -11.81 -2.73 -3.96
N THR A 352 -11.65 -4.04 -4.14
CA THR A 352 -11.42 -4.66 -5.46
C THR A 352 -12.74 -5.20 -6.01
N PRO A 353 -13.27 -4.70 -7.14
CA PRO A 353 -14.60 -5.05 -7.62
C PRO A 353 -14.70 -6.44 -8.26
N SER A 354 -13.61 -7.00 -8.76
CA SER A 354 -13.65 -8.20 -9.59
C SER A 354 -12.55 -9.21 -9.27
N VAL A 355 -12.83 -10.47 -9.53
CA VAL A 355 -11.91 -11.61 -9.57
C VAL A 355 -11.94 -12.25 -10.97
N SER A 356 -11.06 -13.21 -11.24
CA SER A 356 -10.81 -13.75 -12.58
C SER A 356 -10.53 -12.62 -13.57
N TRP A 357 -9.76 -11.62 -13.12
CA TRP A 357 -9.41 -10.43 -13.89
C TRP A 357 -7.95 -10.02 -13.60
N GLN A 358 -7.61 -8.77 -13.76
CA GLN A 358 -6.22 -8.36 -14.01
C GLN A 358 -5.52 -7.69 -12.82
N GLY A 359 -6.25 -7.48 -11.71
CA GLY A 359 -5.73 -6.82 -10.53
C GLY A 359 -4.86 -7.74 -9.67
N ILE A 360 -3.85 -7.17 -9.03
CA ILE A 360 -3.05 -7.80 -7.96
C ILE A 360 -2.93 -6.87 -6.75
N ILE A 361 -2.76 -7.46 -5.58
CA ILE A 361 -2.53 -6.78 -4.30
C ILE A 361 -1.13 -7.15 -3.83
N LEU A 362 -0.26 -6.15 -3.63
CA LEU A 362 1.12 -6.31 -3.19
C LEU A 362 1.29 -5.79 -1.77
N GLY A 363 1.71 -6.67 -0.86
CA GLY A 363 1.94 -6.37 0.55
C GLY A 363 1.45 -7.47 1.49
N ASP A 364 1.75 -7.30 2.77
CA ASP A 364 1.34 -8.22 3.82
C ASP A 364 -0.17 -8.10 4.09
N PRO A 365 -0.99 -9.13 3.82
CA PRO A 365 -2.44 -9.04 4.02
C PRO A 365 -2.87 -8.87 5.48
N PHE A 366 -1.99 -9.18 6.44
CA PHE A 366 -2.24 -9.02 7.88
C PHE A 366 -1.92 -7.62 8.40
N TYR A 367 -1.22 -6.79 7.61
CA TYR A 367 -0.76 -5.48 8.04
C TYR A 367 -1.91 -4.58 8.51
N GLN A 368 -1.77 -4.00 9.70
CA GLN A 368 -2.74 -3.08 10.30
C GLN A 368 -2.10 -1.70 10.53
N PRO A 369 -2.24 -0.76 9.60
CA PRO A 369 -1.58 0.54 9.69
C PRO A 369 -2.03 1.39 10.88
N PHE A 370 -3.22 1.13 11.43
CA PHE A 370 -3.81 1.86 12.54
C PHE A 370 -3.92 1.02 13.83
N ALA A 371 -3.12 -0.05 13.98
CA ALA A 371 -3.09 -0.87 15.19
C ALA A 371 -2.70 -0.07 16.43
N VAL A 372 -1.84 0.94 16.28
CA VAL A 372 -1.41 1.82 17.38
C VAL A 372 -2.17 3.14 17.31
N THR A 373 -2.85 3.50 18.40
CA THR A 373 -3.63 4.75 18.47
C THR A 373 -2.73 5.98 18.37
N LEU A 374 -3.29 7.09 17.88
CA LEU A 374 -2.52 8.34 17.74
C LEU A 374 -2.00 8.84 19.09
N GLU A 375 -2.78 8.72 20.16
CA GLU A 375 -2.36 9.09 21.51
C GLU A 375 -1.15 8.28 21.98
N ALA A 376 -1.10 6.97 21.68
CA ALA A 376 0.04 6.14 21.98
C ALA A 376 1.27 6.55 21.15
N GLN A 377 1.09 6.85 19.86
CA GLN A 377 2.16 7.36 19.00
C GLN A 377 2.73 8.68 19.50
N VAL A 378 1.88 9.62 19.92
CA VAL A 378 2.28 10.93 20.46
C VAL A 378 3.02 10.77 21.79
N ARG A 379 2.57 9.86 22.69
CA ARG A 379 3.28 9.59 23.94
C ARG A 379 4.66 8.97 23.71
N ALA A 380 4.79 8.12 22.69
CA ALA A 380 6.04 7.47 22.34
C ALA A 380 6.98 8.37 21.52
N ALA A 381 6.46 9.45 20.90
CA ALA A 381 7.24 10.34 20.05
C ALA A 381 8.37 11.01 20.84
N SER A 382 9.59 10.81 20.41
CA SER A 382 10.79 11.44 20.97
C SER A 382 11.50 12.26 19.91
N ALA A 383 12.24 13.29 20.34
CA ALA A 383 13.03 14.13 19.44
C ALA A 383 14.13 13.35 18.67
N LYS A 384 14.47 12.15 19.12
CA LYS A 384 15.48 11.28 18.48
C LYS A 384 14.90 10.38 17.41
N GLU A 385 13.58 10.20 17.36
CA GLU A 385 12.91 9.33 16.43
C GLU A 385 12.61 10.04 15.11
N ALA A 386 13.08 9.49 13.99
CA ALA A 386 13.05 10.16 12.68
C ALA A 386 11.63 10.58 12.21
N LEU A 387 10.59 9.83 12.60
CA LEU A 387 9.20 10.10 12.23
C LEU A 387 8.31 10.51 13.42
N GLY A 388 8.88 10.71 14.62
CA GLY A 388 8.14 11.12 15.81
C GLY A 388 7.38 12.44 15.61
N ASP A 389 7.98 13.38 14.87
CA ASP A 389 7.39 14.67 14.54
C ASP A 389 6.08 14.55 13.75
N TYR A 390 5.97 13.54 12.88
CA TYR A 390 4.76 13.33 12.07
C TYR A 390 3.58 12.78 12.90
N ALA A 391 3.84 12.09 14.01
CA ALA A 391 2.78 11.75 14.98
C ALA A 391 2.26 13.00 15.68
N LEU A 392 3.16 13.92 16.05
CA LEU A 392 2.79 15.22 16.63
C LEU A 392 2.02 16.08 15.62
N LEU A 393 2.52 16.22 14.39
CA LEU A 393 1.84 16.95 13.33
C LEU A 393 0.43 16.40 13.09
N ARG A 394 0.29 15.09 13.03
CA ARG A 394 -0.99 14.42 12.89
C ARG A 394 -1.95 14.76 14.05
N HIS A 395 -1.45 14.79 15.28
CA HIS A 395 -2.23 15.19 16.44
C HIS A 395 -2.73 16.65 16.33
N PHE A 396 -1.84 17.59 16.00
CA PHE A 396 -2.20 18.99 15.87
C PHE A 396 -3.15 19.27 14.69
N ASN A 397 -3.05 18.52 13.60
CA ASN A 397 -3.96 18.59 12.46
C ASN A 397 -5.41 18.21 12.81
N LEU A 398 -5.61 17.35 13.83
CA LEU A 398 -6.94 16.94 14.29
C LEU A 398 -7.58 17.91 15.30
N LEU A 399 -6.84 18.89 15.80
CA LEU A 399 -7.40 19.92 16.67
C LEU A 399 -8.15 20.98 15.86
N PRO A 400 -9.15 21.66 16.46
CA PRO A 400 -9.83 22.79 15.82
C PRO A 400 -8.86 23.85 15.31
N GLN A 401 -9.10 24.34 14.09
CA GLN A 401 -8.26 25.36 13.45
C GLN A 401 -8.99 26.70 13.36
N PRO A 402 -8.29 27.85 13.51
CA PRO A 402 -6.89 27.96 13.93
C PRO A 402 -6.69 27.43 15.37
N LEU A 403 -5.46 26.98 15.66
CA LEU A 403 -5.15 26.41 16.97
C LEU A 403 -5.40 27.43 18.09
N GLY A 404 -6.11 27.00 19.13
CA GLY A 404 -6.26 27.80 20.35
C GLY A 404 -4.92 27.97 21.09
N THR A 405 -4.83 28.98 21.97
CA THR A 405 -3.61 29.41 22.66
C THR A 405 -2.82 28.27 23.29
N GLU A 406 -3.47 27.34 23.99
CA GLU A 406 -2.80 26.26 24.68
C GLU A 406 -2.26 25.21 23.67
N ALA A 407 -3.01 24.87 22.63
CA ALA A 407 -2.57 23.95 21.58
C ALA A 407 -1.37 24.54 20.82
N LEU A 408 -1.44 25.82 20.48
CA LEU A 408 -0.34 26.54 19.83
C LEU A 408 0.92 26.55 20.69
N ARG A 409 0.78 26.84 22.01
CA ARG A 409 1.90 26.80 22.95
C ARG A 409 2.55 25.41 23.02
N ARG A 410 1.76 24.33 22.98
CA ARG A 410 2.25 22.96 22.95
C ARG A 410 2.98 22.65 21.64
N LEU A 411 2.46 23.09 20.49
CA LEU A 411 3.14 22.95 19.21
C LEU A 411 4.46 23.70 19.19
N GLN A 412 4.51 24.92 19.70
CA GLN A 412 5.73 25.73 19.85
C GLN A 412 6.79 24.98 20.67
N ALA A 413 6.37 24.47 21.84
CA ALA A 413 7.29 23.70 22.69
C ALA A 413 7.78 22.41 22.03
N ALA A 414 6.95 21.75 21.24
CA ALA A 414 7.35 20.56 20.46
C ALA A 414 8.34 20.92 19.36
N ALA A 415 8.08 21.98 18.60
CA ALA A 415 8.96 22.46 17.53
C ALA A 415 10.32 22.93 18.07
N ASP A 416 10.35 23.58 19.26
CA ASP A 416 11.58 24.01 19.91
C ASP A 416 12.40 22.82 20.43
N ARG A 417 11.77 21.79 20.98
CA ARG A 417 12.45 20.55 21.42
C ARG A 417 12.99 19.71 20.27
N SER A 418 12.17 19.51 19.23
CA SER A 418 12.54 18.70 18.08
C SER A 418 13.65 19.37 17.26
N GLY A 419 13.52 20.67 17.00
CA GLY A 419 14.43 21.42 16.15
C GLY A 419 14.35 21.04 14.65
N ARG A 420 13.46 20.13 14.25
CA ARG A 420 13.31 19.67 12.88
C ARG A 420 12.46 20.60 12.03
N LEU A 421 12.75 20.65 10.75
CA LEU A 421 12.14 21.58 9.82
C LEU A 421 10.62 21.40 9.69
N ALA A 422 10.14 20.17 9.59
CA ALA A 422 8.70 19.87 9.42
C ALA A 422 7.83 20.49 10.55
N LEU A 423 8.24 20.28 11.82
CA LEU A 423 7.52 20.85 12.97
C LEU A 423 7.70 22.38 13.08
N ARG A 424 8.88 22.91 12.77
CA ARG A 424 9.11 24.36 12.77
C ARG A 424 8.28 25.08 11.73
N LEU A 425 8.20 24.54 10.52
CA LEU A 425 7.38 25.09 9.45
C LEU A 425 5.89 25.04 9.82
N ALA A 426 5.40 23.89 10.28
CA ALA A 426 4.01 23.74 10.71
C ALA A 426 3.66 24.67 11.89
N CYS A 427 4.59 24.85 12.84
CA CYS A 427 4.42 25.80 13.94
C CYS A 427 4.28 27.24 13.43
N ALA A 428 5.17 27.67 12.53
CA ALA A 428 5.14 29.03 11.98
C ALA A 428 3.89 29.27 11.10
N GLN A 429 3.40 28.26 10.40
CA GLN A 429 2.13 28.31 9.66
C GLN A 429 0.92 28.44 10.61
N ALA A 430 0.90 27.67 11.70
CA ALA A 430 -0.15 27.74 12.72
C ALA A 430 -0.13 29.09 13.47
N GLU A 431 1.04 29.62 13.78
CA GLU A 431 1.22 30.97 14.34
C GLU A 431 0.65 32.05 13.41
N GLN A 432 0.91 31.93 12.11
CA GLN A 432 0.36 32.84 11.12
C GLN A 432 -1.17 32.76 11.08
N ALA A 433 -1.74 31.58 11.07
CA ALA A 433 -3.18 31.39 11.05
C ALA A 433 -3.86 31.93 12.33
N ALA A 434 -3.17 31.90 13.48
CA ALA A 434 -3.62 32.40 14.75
C ALA A 434 -3.32 33.92 14.97
N GLY A 435 -2.73 34.60 13.98
CA GLY A 435 -2.34 36.02 14.11
C GLY A 435 -1.17 36.27 15.07
N VAL A 436 -0.41 35.26 15.44
CA VAL A 436 0.74 35.34 16.34
C VAL A 436 2.02 35.58 15.54
N THR A 437 2.85 36.54 16.00
CA THR A 437 4.17 36.79 15.40
C THR A 437 5.26 36.36 16.36
N ARG A 438 6.06 35.39 15.92
CA ARG A 438 7.26 34.90 16.62
C ARG A 438 8.43 34.88 15.63
N PRO A 439 9.66 35.24 16.05
CA PRO A 439 10.82 35.14 15.16
C PRO A 439 11.02 33.71 14.67
N TRP A 440 11.43 33.56 13.41
CA TRP A 440 11.85 32.28 12.87
C TRP A 440 13.07 31.76 13.63
N LYS A 441 13.06 30.47 13.95
CA LYS A 441 14.20 29.75 14.49
C LYS A 441 14.68 28.72 13.47
N ASP A 442 15.92 28.81 13.06
CA ASP A 442 16.49 27.84 12.14
C ASP A 442 16.45 26.42 12.67
N PRO A 443 16.23 25.43 11.79
CA PRO A 443 16.36 24.02 12.14
C PRO A 443 17.78 23.69 12.64
N LEU A 444 17.88 22.69 13.50
CA LEU A 444 19.17 22.24 14.05
C LEU A 444 20.02 21.57 12.98
N ASP A 445 19.40 20.71 12.19
CA ASP A 445 20.04 19.97 11.10
C ASP A 445 19.11 19.91 9.89
N LEU A 446 19.62 20.26 8.72
CA LEU A 446 18.93 20.23 7.44
C LEU A 446 19.40 19.08 6.54
N SER A 447 20.51 18.41 6.90
CA SER A 447 21.13 17.38 6.05
C SER A 447 20.20 16.18 5.80
N ALA A 448 19.38 15.84 6.79
CA ALA A 448 18.42 14.75 6.73
C ALA A 448 17.03 15.15 6.21
N GLU A 449 16.80 16.43 5.90
CA GLU A 449 15.49 16.91 5.46
C GLU A 449 15.33 16.74 3.94
N GLU A 450 14.10 16.59 3.50
CA GLU A 450 13.75 16.44 2.09
C GLU A 450 13.84 17.80 1.36
N GLY A 451 14.38 17.81 0.12
CA GLY A 451 14.62 19.04 -0.63
C GLY A 451 13.37 19.87 -0.91
N GLY A 452 12.25 19.23 -1.21
CA GLY A 452 10.97 19.92 -1.43
C GLY A 452 10.39 20.54 -0.15
N LEU A 453 10.60 19.92 1.01
CA LEU A 453 10.27 20.51 2.31
C LEU A 453 11.10 21.76 2.58
N ILE A 454 12.39 21.71 2.27
CA ILE A 454 13.29 22.90 2.41
C ILE A 454 12.82 24.00 1.44
N ALA A 455 12.48 23.67 0.21
CA ALA A 455 11.99 24.63 -0.78
C ALA A 455 10.68 25.30 -0.33
N GLU A 456 9.75 24.56 0.24
CA GLU A 456 8.53 25.11 0.82
C GLU A 456 8.84 26.05 2.00
N ALA A 457 9.73 25.62 2.90
CA ALA A 457 10.14 26.45 4.03
C ALA A 457 10.83 27.74 3.58
N VAL A 458 11.67 27.70 2.56
CA VAL A 458 12.29 28.90 1.95
C VAL A 458 11.20 29.88 1.51
N ARG A 459 10.24 29.44 0.69
CA ARG A 459 9.15 30.29 0.21
C ARG A 459 8.34 30.91 1.35
N PHE A 460 7.98 30.10 2.35
CA PHE A 460 7.21 30.58 3.50
C PHE A 460 7.99 31.60 4.35
N VAL A 461 9.26 31.28 4.69
CA VAL A 461 10.08 32.13 5.56
C VAL A 461 10.44 33.45 4.87
N GLU A 462 10.72 33.42 3.56
CA GLU A 462 10.98 34.63 2.80
C GLU A 462 9.75 35.56 2.75
N ALA A 463 8.59 34.99 2.48
CA ALA A 463 7.34 35.74 2.41
C ALA A 463 6.97 36.40 3.76
N ARG A 464 7.24 35.70 4.87
CA ARG A 464 6.82 36.15 6.21
C ARG A 464 7.91 36.94 6.98
N PHE A 465 9.17 36.56 6.84
CA PHE A 465 10.29 37.07 7.65
C PHE A 465 11.39 37.71 6.83
N GLY A 466 11.30 37.73 5.51
CA GLY A 466 12.25 38.31 4.58
C GLY A 466 13.41 37.40 4.19
N VAL A 467 14.05 37.75 3.07
CA VAL A 467 15.10 36.95 2.39
C VAL A 467 16.28 36.61 3.31
N LYS A 468 16.72 37.57 4.16
CA LYS A 468 17.83 37.36 5.09
C LYS A 468 17.54 36.23 6.09
N THR A 469 16.30 36.12 6.55
CA THR A 469 15.91 35.07 7.51
C THR A 469 15.93 33.69 6.86
N ALA A 470 15.63 33.57 5.56
CA ALA A 470 15.64 32.29 4.83
C ALA A 470 17.04 31.89 4.30
N GLN A 471 18.08 32.70 4.49
CA GLN A 471 19.38 32.52 3.86
C GLN A 471 20.00 31.13 4.14
N LYS A 472 19.89 30.64 5.37
CA LYS A 472 20.40 29.32 5.76
C LYS A 472 19.66 28.18 5.05
N LEU A 473 18.35 28.27 4.95
CA LEU A 473 17.54 27.29 4.22
C LEU A 473 17.85 27.31 2.72
N ARG A 474 18.00 28.50 2.14
CA ARG A 474 18.34 28.68 0.73
C ARG A 474 19.72 28.08 0.42
N ALA A 475 20.73 28.39 1.23
CA ALA A 475 22.08 27.86 1.07
C ALA A 475 22.13 26.32 1.17
N GLU A 476 21.27 25.71 1.98
CA GLU A 476 21.18 24.27 2.06
C GLU A 476 20.46 23.69 0.83
N LEU A 477 19.42 24.35 0.33
CA LEU A 477 18.72 23.91 -0.88
C LEU A 477 19.64 23.96 -2.11
N GLU A 478 20.46 25.01 -2.25
CA GLU A 478 21.41 25.19 -3.36
C GLU A 478 22.52 24.12 -3.41
N LYS A 479 22.83 23.48 -2.29
CA LYS A 479 23.80 22.36 -2.24
C LYS A 479 23.23 21.06 -2.79
N ARG A 480 21.95 20.98 -3.02
CA ARG A 480 21.27 19.73 -3.40
C ARG A 480 21.04 19.70 -4.90
N PRO A 481 21.42 18.62 -5.60
CA PRO A 481 20.98 18.44 -6.96
C PRO A 481 19.45 18.34 -7.01
N GLU A 482 18.84 18.83 -8.10
CA GLU A 482 17.42 18.71 -8.31
C GLU A 482 16.97 17.25 -8.15
N GLY A 483 15.99 17.01 -7.27
CA GLY A 483 15.45 15.65 -6.99
C GLY A 483 16.24 14.82 -5.97
N ALA A 484 17.29 15.34 -5.34
CA ALA A 484 18.02 14.61 -4.30
C ALA A 484 17.24 14.53 -2.98
N THR A 485 16.99 13.32 -2.51
CA THR A 485 16.43 13.04 -1.17
C THR A 485 17.55 12.61 -0.22
N PRO A 486 17.55 13.02 1.05
CA PRO A 486 18.58 12.65 2.01
C PRO A 486 18.59 11.15 2.33
N ALA A 487 19.76 10.61 2.66
CA ALA A 487 19.89 9.26 3.17
C ALA A 487 19.13 9.09 4.50
N ARG A 488 18.54 7.93 4.76
CA ARG A 488 17.88 7.63 6.04
C ARG A 488 18.88 7.80 7.19
N PRO A 489 18.56 8.54 8.25
CA PRO A 489 19.24 8.35 9.52
C PRO A 489 18.85 6.98 10.07
N GLY A 490 19.83 6.10 10.33
CA GLY A 490 19.62 4.85 11.07
C GLY A 490 19.80 3.52 10.34
N THR A 491 20.55 3.45 9.23
CA THR A 491 21.19 2.19 8.84
C THR A 491 22.57 2.11 9.47
N GLU A 492 22.64 1.84 10.76
CA GLU A 492 23.87 1.31 11.34
C GLU A 492 24.21 0.00 10.58
N LYS A 493 25.41 -0.04 10.02
CA LYS A 493 26.00 -1.28 9.52
C LYS A 493 25.95 -2.30 10.64
N ALA A 494 25.27 -3.41 10.42
CA ALA A 494 25.41 -4.57 11.29
C ALA A 494 26.91 -4.88 11.42
N PRO A 495 27.43 -5.13 12.62
CA PRO A 495 28.82 -5.50 12.78
C PRO A 495 29.09 -6.78 11.99
N ALA A 496 30.12 -6.73 11.17
CA ALA A 496 30.64 -7.91 10.51
C ALA A 496 31.03 -8.95 11.56
N LYS A 497 30.37 -10.10 11.53
CA LYS A 497 30.88 -11.38 12.02
C LYS A 497 30.32 -12.50 11.15
#